data_44bc400856a90c268526220316fd6b1b
#
_entry.id   44bc400856a90c268526220316fd6b1b
#
_cell.length_a   1.000
_cell.length_b   1.000
_cell.length_c   1.000
_cell.angle_alpha   90.00
_cell.angle_beta   90.00
_cell.angle_gamma   90.00
#
_symmetry.space_group_name_H-M   'P 1'
#
loop_
_entity.id
_entity.type
_entity.pdbx_description
1 polymer ?
#
loop_
_entity_poly.entity_id
_entity_poly.type
_entity_poly.pdbx_seq_one_letter_code
_entity_poly.pdbx_strand_id
1 'polypeptide(L)'
;MLLAYIVSILPPTTPILGEFETLLLLAILHLHEQKEEAYGSAIRDEIETRAQRQVPRGSIYVTLDRLEEKGLLTSREGGATAARGNRPKRLFTVTPAGVRAVKLAVGALTRMQRGLDAVLGRP
;
A
#
# COMPACT_ATOMS: atom_id res chain seq x y z
N MET A 1 -26.42 0.48 -23.07
CA MET A 1 -26.91 -0.92 -22.97
C MET A 1 -25.81 -1.91 -23.20
N LEU A 2 -25.18 -1.91 -24.36
CA LEU A 2 -24.05 -2.81 -24.62
C LEU A 2 -22.88 -2.60 -23.68
N LEU A 3 -22.54 -1.35 -23.37
CA LEU A 3 -21.45 -1.03 -22.46
C LEU A 3 -21.69 -1.60 -21.05
N ALA A 4 -22.91 -1.46 -20.54
CA ALA A 4 -23.25 -2.01 -19.23
C ALA A 4 -23.16 -3.54 -19.21
N TYR A 5 -23.57 -4.19 -20.31
CA TYR A 5 -23.46 -5.64 -20.43
C TYR A 5 -21.99 -6.09 -20.45
N ILE A 6 -21.15 -5.40 -21.22
CA ILE A 6 -19.73 -5.71 -21.32
C ILE A 6 -19.06 -5.55 -19.94
N VAL A 7 -19.38 -4.47 -19.23
CA VAL A 7 -18.80 -4.24 -17.89
C VAL A 7 -19.16 -5.39 -16.93
N SER A 8 -20.38 -5.91 -16.99
CA SER A 8 -20.81 -6.95 -16.07
C SER A 8 -20.17 -8.32 -16.35
N ILE A 9 -19.65 -8.55 -17.56
CA ILE A 9 -18.98 -9.82 -17.89
C ILE A 9 -17.46 -9.73 -17.82
N LEU A 10 -16.89 -8.54 -17.64
CA LEU A 10 -15.45 -8.38 -17.48
C LEU A 10 -15.03 -8.81 -16.08
N PRO A 11 -13.76 -9.24 -15.93
CA PRO A 11 -13.22 -9.51 -14.59
C PRO A 11 -13.35 -8.27 -13.70
N PRO A 12 -13.39 -8.43 -12.39
CA PRO A 12 -13.42 -7.28 -11.49
C PRO A 12 -12.29 -6.31 -11.80
N THR A 13 -12.64 -5.02 -11.87
CA THR A 13 -11.62 -3.99 -12.12
C THR A 13 -10.71 -3.87 -10.90
N THR A 14 -9.46 -3.47 -11.15
CA THR A 14 -8.51 -3.19 -10.08
C THR A 14 -9.03 -2.02 -9.24
N PRO A 15 -9.04 -2.12 -7.90
CA PRO A 15 -9.53 -1.05 -7.06
C PRO A 15 -8.74 0.25 -7.24
N ILE A 16 -9.45 1.38 -7.13
CA ILE A 16 -8.81 2.68 -7.08
C ILE A 16 -8.38 2.93 -5.63
N LEU A 17 -7.08 3.12 -5.44
CA LEU A 17 -6.52 3.32 -4.11
C LEU A 17 -6.58 4.79 -3.72
N GLY A 18 -6.90 5.07 -2.45
CA GLY A 18 -6.67 6.37 -1.87
C GLY A 18 -5.18 6.61 -1.64
N GLU A 19 -4.83 7.85 -1.30
CA GLU A 19 -3.42 8.21 -1.12
C GLU A 19 -2.77 7.39 0.00
N PHE A 20 -3.43 7.28 1.15
CA PHE A 20 -2.84 6.57 2.27
C PHE A 20 -2.66 5.09 1.98
N GLU A 21 -3.63 4.47 1.31
CA GLU A 21 -3.52 3.08 0.88
C GLU A 21 -2.32 2.90 -0.05
N THR A 22 -2.12 3.83 -0.97
CA THR A 22 -1.00 3.80 -1.90
C THR A 22 0.33 3.92 -1.16
N LEU A 23 0.44 4.87 -0.23
CA LEU A 23 1.66 5.05 0.56
C LEU A 23 1.98 3.80 1.36
N LEU A 24 0.97 3.16 1.91
CA LEU A 24 1.15 1.98 2.75
C LEU A 24 1.66 0.80 1.93
N LEU A 25 1.08 0.55 0.76
CA LEU A 25 1.55 -0.51 -0.12
C LEU A 25 2.97 -0.24 -0.62
N LEU A 26 3.27 1.02 -0.98
CA LEU A 26 4.63 1.40 -1.39
C LEU A 26 5.64 1.20 -0.26
N ALA A 27 5.26 1.51 0.97
CA ALA A 27 6.15 1.32 2.13
C ALA A 27 6.52 -0.16 2.31
N ILE A 28 5.53 -1.06 2.16
CA ILE A 28 5.78 -2.50 2.26
C ILE A 28 6.73 -2.95 1.15
N LEU A 29 6.51 -2.47 -0.08
CA LEU A 29 7.38 -2.80 -1.20
C LEU A 29 8.82 -2.31 -0.97
N HIS A 30 8.98 -1.10 -0.41
CA HIS A 30 10.31 -0.59 -0.05
C HIS A 30 11.00 -1.46 0.99
N LEU A 31 10.28 -1.87 2.02
CA LEU A 31 10.85 -2.72 3.05
C LEU A 31 11.32 -4.05 2.46
N HIS A 32 10.53 -4.65 1.58
CA HIS A 32 10.92 -5.90 0.92
C HIS A 32 12.15 -5.73 0.03
N GLU A 33 12.24 -4.63 -0.70
CA GLU A 33 13.42 -4.35 -1.53
C GLU A 33 14.68 -4.19 -0.68
N GLN A 34 14.53 -3.69 0.55
CA GLN A 34 15.63 -3.55 1.50
C GLN A 34 15.89 -4.83 2.29
N LYS A 35 15.13 -5.89 2.01
CA LYS A 35 15.18 -7.17 2.74
C LYS A 35 14.86 -7.01 4.22
N GLU A 36 13.95 -6.08 4.51
CA GLU A 36 13.48 -5.80 5.85
C GLU A 36 12.09 -6.39 6.05
N GLU A 37 11.76 -6.74 7.28
CA GLU A 37 10.44 -7.26 7.59
C GLU A 37 9.40 -6.14 7.61
N ALA A 38 8.24 -6.39 6.95
CA ALA A 38 7.17 -5.39 6.86
C ALA A 38 6.12 -5.65 7.94
N TYR A 39 6.38 -5.17 9.15
CA TYR A 39 5.43 -5.19 10.25
C TYR A 39 4.95 -3.76 10.52
N GLY A 40 3.86 -3.62 11.30
CA GLY A 40 3.14 -2.35 11.42
C GLY A 40 3.98 -1.14 11.74
N SER A 41 4.86 -1.22 12.76
CA SER A 41 5.70 -0.07 13.13
C SER A 41 6.78 0.22 12.09
N ALA A 42 7.31 -0.81 11.43
CA ALA A 42 8.29 -0.59 10.35
C ALA A 42 7.64 0.10 9.15
N ILE A 43 6.41 -0.30 8.81
CA ILE A 43 5.65 0.33 7.73
C ILE A 43 5.38 1.80 8.06
N ARG A 44 4.97 2.08 9.30
CA ARG A 44 4.73 3.45 9.75
C ARG A 44 6.00 4.30 9.64
N ASP A 45 7.12 3.78 10.12
CA ASP A 45 8.41 4.49 10.06
C ASP A 45 8.81 4.79 8.62
N GLU A 46 8.59 3.84 7.71
CA GLU A 46 8.89 4.02 6.30
C GLU A 46 8.07 5.14 5.68
N ILE A 47 6.77 5.20 5.99
CA ILE A 47 5.90 6.26 5.51
C ILE A 47 6.33 7.61 6.07
N GLU A 48 6.59 7.68 7.39
CA GLU A 48 6.95 8.94 8.03
C GLU A 48 8.27 9.48 7.50
N THR A 49 9.22 8.58 7.25
CA THR A 49 10.53 8.99 6.75
C THR A 49 10.48 9.41 5.28
N ARG A 50 9.86 8.59 4.43
CA ARG A 50 9.87 8.86 2.98
C ARG A 50 8.82 9.88 2.55
N ALA A 51 7.61 9.79 3.09
CA ALA A 51 6.54 10.72 2.71
C ALA A 51 6.52 11.97 3.57
N GLN A 52 7.32 12.01 4.64
CA GLN A 52 7.42 13.15 5.55
C GLN A 52 6.06 13.52 6.14
N ARG A 53 5.31 12.50 6.54
CA ARG A 53 4.00 12.66 7.14
C ARG A 53 3.92 11.84 8.42
N GLN A 54 3.32 12.43 9.45
CA GLN A 54 3.03 11.69 10.68
C GLN A 54 1.78 10.85 10.48
N VAL A 55 1.83 9.62 10.95
CA VAL A 55 0.73 8.67 10.78
C VAL A 55 0.34 8.10 12.15
N PRO A 56 -0.92 8.28 12.57
CA PRO A 56 -1.38 7.65 13.81
C PRO A 56 -1.29 6.13 13.73
N ARG A 57 -0.86 5.50 14.82
CA ARG A 57 -0.66 4.04 14.86
C ARG A 57 -1.94 3.29 14.51
N GLY A 58 -3.09 3.74 15.02
CA GLY A 58 -4.37 3.09 14.74
C GLY A 58 -4.74 3.10 13.27
N SER A 59 -4.39 4.16 12.55
CA SER A 59 -4.68 4.27 11.11
C SER A 59 -3.96 3.20 10.29
N ILE A 60 -2.75 2.82 10.71
CA ILE A 60 -1.97 1.79 10.03
C ILE A 60 -2.73 0.47 10.04
N TYR A 61 -3.13 -0.01 11.23
CA TYR A 61 -3.74 -1.33 11.33
C TYR A 61 -5.13 -1.40 10.69
N VAL A 62 -5.93 -0.33 10.82
CA VAL A 62 -7.24 -0.28 10.18
C VAL A 62 -7.08 -0.39 8.64
N THR A 63 -6.11 0.34 8.10
CA THR A 63 -5.89 0.33 6.65
C THR A 63 -5.28 -0.98 6.18
N LEU A 64 -4.35 -1.56 6.94
CA LEU A 64 -3.78 -2.88 6.62
C LEU A 64 -4.88 -3.94 6.55
N ASP A 65 -5.78 -3.96 7.52
CA ASP A 65 -6.89 -4.93 7.55
C ASP A 65 -7.80 -4.74 6.33
N ARG A 66 -8.10 -3.49 6.00
CA ARG A 66 -8.94 -3.18 4.83
C ARG A 66 -8.29 -3.65 3.53
N LEU A 67 -6.99 -3.42 3.37
CA LEU A 67 -6.26 -3.84 2.18
C LEU A 67 -6.19 -5.36 2.08
N GLU A 68 -6.05 -6.03 3.21
CA GLU A 68 -6.05 -7.50 3.24
C GLU A 68 -7.42 -8.05 2.83
N GLU A 69 -8.50 -7.45 3.31
CA GLU A 69 -9.86 -7.82 2.92
C GLU A 69 -10.09 -7.66 1.42
N LYS A 70 -9.48 -6.65 0.82
CA LYS A 70 -9.56 -6.41 -0.61
C LYS A 70 -8.66 -7.34 -1.44
N GLY A 71 -7.86 -8.19 -0.78
CA GLY A 71 -6.95 -9.09 -1.47
C GLY A 71 -5.71 -8.43 -2.01
N LEU A 72 -5.36 -7.23 -1.55
CA LEU A 72 -4.17 -6.49 -1.99
C LEU A 72 -2.95 -6.76 -1.13
N LEU A 73 -3.16 -7.31 0.06
CA LEU A 73 -2.12 -7.75 0.99
C LEU A 73 -2.44 -9.14 1.48
N THR A 74 -1.39 -9.85 1.89
CA THR A 74 -1.53 -11.01 2.77
C THR A 74 -0.70 -10.75 4.03
N SER A 75 -1.02 -11.47 5.09
CA SER A 75 -0.26 -11.39 6.33
C SER A 75 -0.01 -12.76 6.89
N ARG A 76 1.07 -12.86 7.68
CA ARG A 76 1.41 -14.06 8.44
C ARG A 76 2.05 -13.64 9.75
N GLU A 77 2.01 -14.51 10.73
CA GLU A 77 2.72 -14.26 11.97
C GLU A 77 4.20 -14.58 11.81
N GLY A 78 5.06 -13.67 12.27
CA GLY A 78 6.49 -13.88 12.35
C GLY A 78 6.89 -14.47 13.68
N GLY A 79 8.19 -14.63 13.90
CA GLY A 79 8.70 -15.16 15.15
C GLY A 79 8.47 -14.23 16.32
N ALA A 80 8.25 -14.80 17.51
CA ALA A 80 8.18 -14.03 18.75
C ALA A 80 9.60 -13.69 19.20
N THR A 81 9.76 -12.51 19.84
CA THR A 81 11.02 -12.12 20.46
C THR A 81 10.79 -11.63 21.88
N ALA A 82 11.84 -11.72 22.70
CA ALA A 82 11.78 -11.22 24.07
C ALA A 82 11.49 -9.71 24.11
N ALA A 83 11.99 -8.95 23.15
CA ALA A 83 11.76 -7.50 23.07
C ALA A 83 10.29 -7.15 22.90
N ARG A 84 9.47 -8.06 22.36
CA ARG A 84 8.04 -7.86 22.21
C ARG A 84 7.22 -8.67 23.23
N GLY A 85 7.83 -9.11 24.32
CA GLY A 85 7.14 -9.95 25.30
C GLY A 85 6.73 -11.28 24.73
N ASN A 86 7.53 -11.83 23.82
CA ASN A 86 7.26 -13.11 23.12
C ASN A 86 5.98 -13.10 22.27
N ARG A 87 5.50 -11.92 21.88
CA ARG A 87 4.37 -11.82 20.96
C ARG A 87 4.87 -11.89 19.52
N PRO A 88 4.21 -12.66 18.65
CA PRO A 88 4.62 -12.70 17.24
C PRO A 88 4.33 -11.39 16.53
N LYS A 89 5.16 -11.06 15.55
CA LYS A 89 4.87 -9.96 14.63
C LYS A 89 3.89 -10.42 13.58
N ARG A 90 3.02 -9.52 13.16
CA ARG A 90 2.23 -9.71 11.97
C ARG A 90 2.99 -9.09 10.80
N LEU A 91 3.37 -9.91 9.84
CA LEU A 91 4.19 -9.51 8.69
C LEU A 91 3.33 -9.46 7.43
N PHE A 92 3.51 -8.43 6.63
CA PHE A 92 2.66 -8.14 5.48
C PHE A 92 3.42 -8.28 4.17
N THR A 93 2.73 -8.76 3.14
CA THR A 93 3.26 -8.90 1.79
C THR A 93 2.24 -8.37 0.80
N VAL A 94 2.68 -7.57 -0.17
CA VAL A 94 1.81 -7.07 -1.23
C VAL A 94 1.55 -8.19 -2.24
N THR A 95 0.28 -8.44 -2.55
CA THR A 95 -0.10 -9.46 -3.54
C THR A 95 0.12 -8.94 -4.96
N PRO A 96 0.11 -9.81 -5.99
CA PRO A 96 0.14 -9.34 -7.38
C PRO A 96 -0.99 -8.35 -7.69
N ALA A 97 -2.19 -8.56 -7.11
CA ALA A 97 -3.29 -7.61 -7.26
C ALA A 97 -2.94 -6.26 -6.61
N GLY A 98 -2.27 -6.28 -5.46
CA GLY A 98 -1.80 -5.07 -4.80
C GLY A 98 -0.79 -4.30 -5.63
N VAL A 99 0.15 -5.00 -6.25
CA VAL A 99 1.14 -4.37 -7.15
C VAL A 99 0.42 -3.69 -8.33
N ARG A 100 -0.56 -4.38 -8.93
CA ARG A 100 -1.32 -3.77 -10.03
C ARG A 100 -2.07 -2.52 -9.60
N ALA A 101 -2.67 -2.54 -8.40
CA ALA A 101 -3.38 -1.38 -7.86
C ALA A 101 -2.44 -0.19 -7.65
N VAL A 102 -1.25 -0.44 -7.11
CA VAL A 102 -0.24 0.61 -6.92
C VAL A 102 0.21 1.18 -8.26
N LYS A 103 0.48 0.32 -9.24
CA LYS A 103 0.90 0.78 -10.57
C LYS A 103 -0.14 1.70 -11.20
N LEU A 104 -1.44 1.36 -11.07
CA LEU A 104 -2.50 2.20 -11.58
C LEU A 104 -2.57 3.54 -10.84
N ALA A 105 -2.48 3.52 -9.52
CA ALA A 105 -2.56 4.73 -8.71
C ALA A 105 -1.40 5.69 -9.01
N VAL A 106 -0.17 5.18 -9.01
CA VAL A 106 1.03 5.98 -9.29
C VAL A 106 1.01 6.47 -10.73
N GLY A 107 0.63 5.61 -11.67
CA GLY A 107 0.56 5.98 -13.08
C GLY A 107 -0.45 7.09 -13.35
N ALA A 108 -1.61 7.04 -12.69
CA ALA A 108 -2.61 8.08 -12.84
C ALA A 108 -2.09 9.43 -12.35
N LEU A 109 -1.44 9.45 -11.19
CA LEU A 109 -0.85 10.68 -10.64
C LEU A 109 0.23 11.22 -11.56
N THR A 110 1.10 10.36 -12.06
CA THR A 110 2.18 10.77 -12.96
C THR A 110 1.62 11.41 -14.23
N ARG A 111 0.59 10.82 -14.82
CA ARG A 111 -0.02 11.37 -16.03
C ARG A 111 -0.69 12.71 -15.78
N MET A 112 -1.34 12.87 -14.62
CA MET A 112 -1.99 14.13 -14.27
C MET A 112 -0.99 15.25 -13.98
N GLN A 113 0.20 14.90 -13.51
CA GLN A 113 1.26 15.88 -13.20
C GLN A 113 1.98 16.39 -14.44
N ARG A 114 1.95 15.65 -15.55
CA ARG A 114 2.68 16.04 -16.76
C ARG A 114 2.27 17.41 -17.24
N GLY A 115 3.26 18.23 -17.59
CA GLY A 115 3.03 19.57 -18.07
C GLY A 115 2.85 20.62 -17.00
N LEU A 116 2.93 20.24 -15.72
CA LEU A 116 2.74 21.16 -14.60
C LEU A 116 4.03 21.47 -13.83
N ASP A 117 5.20 21.19 -14.42
CA ASP A 117 6.49 21.39 -13.75
C ASP A 117 6.68 22.84 -13.29
N ALA A 118 6.19 23.81 -14.06
CA ALA A 118 6.32 25.22 -13.71
C ALA A 118 5.54 25.59 -12.45
N VAL A 119 4.46 24.83 -12.16
CA VAL A 119 3.62 25.07 -10.98
C VAL A 119 4.08 24.24 -9.78
N LEU A 120 4.36 22.93 -10.03
CA LEU A 120 4.62 21.98 -8.96
C LEU A 120 6.10 21.82 -8.65
N GLY A 121 6.97 22.23 -9.57
CA GLY A 121 8.38 21.89 -9.50
C GLY A 121 8.62 20.45 -9.92
N ARG A 122 9.87 20.07 -10.09
CA ARG A 122 10.24 18.71 -10.41
C ARG A 122 10.36 17.89 -9.14
N PRO A 123 10.03 16.60 -9.18
CA PRO A 123 10.19 15.72 -8.03
C PRO A 123 11.65 15.51 -7.66
#